data_09ef0f049c20484a27a1db9bd4ad6267
#
_entry.id   09ef0f049c20484a27a1db9bd4ad6267
#
_cell.length_a   1.000
_cell.length_b   1.000
_cell.length_c   1.000
_cell.angle_alpha   90.00
_cell.angle_beta   90.00
_cell.angle_gamma   90.00
#
_symmetry.space_group_name_H-M   'P 1'
#
loop_
_entity.id
_entity.type
_entity.pdbx_description
1 polymer ?
#
loop_
_entity_poly.entity_id
_entity_poly.type
_entity_poly.pdbx_seq_one_letter_code
_entity_poly.pdbx_strand_id
1 'polypeptide(L)'
;MLRAFVNAFKVPDLRNKILFTLAIIAVYRLGSHVPVPVVDINILTDALDAQGGTGFLSFIDLFSGGALTRMAIFGLGIMPYITASIIMQLLTVVIPKLEQWHKEGESGTKKINQWTRYVTVVLALLQSTGLVFLFHSRSQQLGGVDI
;
A
#
# COMPACT_ATOMS: atom_id res chain seq x y z
N MET A 1 32.21 -0.07 -11.75
CA MET A 1 30.85 -0.28 -11.21
C MET A 1 30.05 -1.32 -11.99
N LEU A 2 30.07 -1.33 -13.33
CA LEU A 2 29.36 -2.34 -14.15
C LEU A 2 29.79 -3.79 -13.88
N ARG A 3 31.09 -4.04 -13.62
CA ARG A 3 31.55 -5.39 -13.28
C ARG A 3 31.04 -5.93 -11.96
N ALA A 4 30.74 -5.06 -10.99
CA ALA A 4 30.12 -5.45 -9.72
C ALA A 4 28.66 -5.89 -9.93
N PHE A 5 27.91 -5.21 -10.81
CA PHE A 5 26.56 -5.60 -11.21
C PHE A 5 26.52 -6.97 -11.91
N VAL A 6 27.42 -7.19 -12.87
CA VAL A 6 27.51 -8.47 -13.59
C VAL A 6 27.91 -9.61 -12.64
N ASN A 7 28.79 -9.33 -11.67
CA ASN A 7 29.18 -10.32 -10.66
C ASN A 7 28.05 -10.64 -9.67
N ALA A 8 27.17 -9.66 -9.38
CA ALA A 8 25.99 -9.89 -8.55
C ALA A 8 25.03 -10.93 -9.15
N PHE A 9 24.92 -10.98 -10.48
CA PHE A 9 24.12 -11.99 -11.18
C PHE A 9 24.75 -13.39 -11.20
N LYS A 10 26.04 -13.50 -10.90
CA LYS A 10 26.75 -14.81 -10.83
C LYS A 10 26.54 -15.52 -9.49
N VAL A 11 26.17 -14.80 -8.43
CA VAL A 11 25.88 -15.39 -7.12
C VAL A 11 24.42 -15.87 -7.11
N PRO A 12 24.15 -17.19 -6.94
CA PRO A 12 22.81 -17.75 -7.09
C PRO A 12 21.80 -17.17 -6.08
N ASP A 13 22.20 -16.91 -4.84
CA ASP A 13 21.34 -16.36 -3.79
C ASP A 13 20.92 -14.92 -4.11
N LEU A 14 21.86 -14.11 -4.57
CA LEU A 14 21.61 -12.71 -4.93
C LEU A 14 20.74 -12.62 -6.19
N ARG A 15 21.01 -13.47 -7.17
CA ARG A 15 20.19 -13.57 -8.38
C ARG A 15 18.74 -13.92 -8.07
N ASN A 16 18.50 -14.91 -7.20
CA ASN A 16 17.16 -15.32 -6.82
C ASN A 16 16.40 -14.18 -6.11
N LYS A 17 17.07 -13.44 -5.24
CA LYS A 17 16.46 -12.27 -4.58
C LYS A 17 16.13 -11.16 -5.56
N ILE A 18 17.01 -10.87 -6.50
CA ILE A 18 16.79 -9.84 -7.53
C ILE A 18 15.63 -10.25 -8.45
N LEU A 19 15.60 -11.49 -8.92
CA LEU A 19 14.52 -12.01 -9.76
C LEU A 19 13.18 -12.00 -9.04
N PHE A 20 13.17 -12.38 -7.77
CA PHE A 20 11.95 -12.32 -6.95
C PHE A 20 11.44 -10.88 -6.79
N THR A 21 12.34 -9.94 -6.51
CA THR A 21 11.99 -8.53 -6.38
C THR A 21 11.42 -7.97 -7.69
N LEU A 22 12.06 -8.26 -8.83
CA LEU A 22 11.57 -7.85 -10.14
C LEU A 22 10.21 -8.47 -10.47
N ALA A 23 10.01 -9.75 -10.13
CA ALA A 23 8.73 -10.42 -10.31
C ALA A 23 7.61 -9.76 -9.49
N ILE A 24 7.86 -9.42 -8.23
CA ILE A 24 6.90 -8.71 -7.37
C ILE A 24 6.58 -7.32 -7.92
N ILE A 25 7.58 -6.57 -8.38
CA ILE A 25 7.39 -5.26 -9.02
C ILE A 25 6.53 -5.39 -10.28
N ALA A 26 6.78 -6.40 -11.11
CA ALA A 26 5.98 -6.66 -12.30
C ALA A 26 4.52 -7.00 -11.97
N VAL A 27 4.30 -7.86 -10.98
CA VAL A 27 2.94 -8.22 -10.51
C VAL A 27 2.22 -7.00 -9.94
N TYR A 28 2.90 -6.18 -9.13
CA TYR A 28 2.33 -4.93 -8.62
C TYR A 28 1.96 -3.98 -9.76
N ARG A 29 2.82 -3.83 -10.75
CA ARG A 29 2.57 -2.97 -11.90
C ARG A 29 1.38 -3.45 -12.74
N LEU A 30 1.25 -4.75 -12.95
CA LEU A 30 0.07 -5.33 -13.61
C LEU A 30 -1.21 -5.05 -12.81
N GLY A 31 -1.21 -5.32 -11.51
CA GLY A 31 -2.37 -5.08 -10.65
C GLY A 31 -2.75 -3.61 -10.51
N SER A 32 -1.80 -2.68 -10.64
CA SER A 32 -2.10 -1.24 -10.64
C SER A 32 -2.71 -0.74 -11.97
N HIS A 33 -2.73 -1.57 -13.01
CA HIS A 33 -3.42 -1.27 -14.27
C HIS A 33 -4.79 -1.95 -14.39
N VAL A 34 -5.13 -2.87 -13.49
CA VAL A 34 -6.43 -3.55 -13.48
C VAL A 34 -7.42 -2.71 -12.67
N PRO A 35 -8.37 -2.01 -13.32
CA PRO A 35 -9.36 -1.21 -12.61
C PRO A 35 -10.36 -2.12 -11.89
N VAL A 36 -10.89 -1.64 -10.78
CA VAL A 36 -11.99 -2.31 -10.07
C VAL A 36 -13.27 -2.12 -10.90
N PRO A 37 -13.98 -3.20 -11.26
CA PRO A 37 -15.07 -3.17 -12.25
C PRO A 37 -16.35 -2.42 -11.80
N VAL A 38 -16.38 -1.88 -10.60
CA VAL A 38 -17.58 -1.26 -10.00
C VAL A 38 -17.49 0.27 -9.98
N VAL A 39 -16.39 0.88 -10.38
CA VAL A 39 -16.19 2.34 -10.22
C VAL A 39 -15.91 3.01 -11.55
N ASP A 40 -16.67 4.06 -11.84
CA ASP A 40 -16.50 4.88 -13.03
C ASP A 40 -15.30 5.85 -12.84
N ILE A 41 -14.26 5.66 -13.65
CA ILE A 41 -13.00 6.42 -13.57
C ILE A 41 -13.24 7.93 -13.81
N ASN A 42 -14.25 8.27 -14.63
CA ASN A 42 -14.56 9.65 -14.95
C ASN A 42 -15.05 10.44 -13.73
N ILE A 43 -15.87 9.82 -12.89
CA ILE A 43 -16.36 10.44 -11.64
C ILE A 43 -15.22 10.71 -10.68
N LEU A 44 -14.20 9.85 -10.68
CA LEU A 44 -13.03 10.01 -9.82
C LEU A 44 -12.11 11.15 -10.29
N THR A 45 -11.86 11.23 -11.60
CA THR A 45 -11.05 12.32 -12.17
C THR A 45 -11.71 13.67 -11.95
N ASP A 46 -13.01 13.77 -12.15
CA ASP A 46 -13.76 14.99 -11.90
C ASP A 46 -13.75 15.39 -10.40
N ALA A 47 -13.85 14.40 -9.50
CA ALA A 47 -13.77 14.65 -8.06
C ALA A 47 -12.36 15.06 -7.61
N LEU A 48 -11.30 14.58 -8.24
CA LEU A 48 -9.92 14.97 -7.98
C LEU A 48 -9.64 16.38 -8.53
N ASP A 49 -10.13 16.69 -9.71
CA ASP A 49 -9.98 17.99 -10.36
C ASP A 49 -10.78 19.07 -9.62
N ALA A 50 -11.97 18.76 -9.14
CA ALA A 50 -12.81 19.66 -8.34
C ALA A 50 -12.18 20.06 -7.00
N GLN A 51 -11.26 19.26 -6.47
CA GLN A 51 -10.49 19.59 -5.24
C GLN A 51 -9.14 20.27 -5.53
N GLY A 52 -8.91 20.72 -6.73
CA GLY A 52 -7.73 21.50 -7.10
C GLY A 52 -6.44 20.70 -7.28
N GLY A 53 -6.54 19.38 -7.55
CA GLY A 53 -5.40 18.54 -7.98
C GLY A 53 -4.22 18.39 -7.00
N THR A 54 -4.20 19.17 -5.91
CA THR A 54 -3.08 19.26 -4.95
C THR A 54 -3.43 18.72 -3.56
N GLY A 55 -4.52 17.97 -3.46
CA GLY A 55 -5.02 17.48 -2.18
C GLY A 55 -4.29 16.24 -1.67
N PHE A 56 -4.68 15.82 -0.47
CA PHE A 56 -4.19 14.64 0.21
C PHE A 56 -4.26 13.35 -0.64
N LEU A 57 -5.28 13.23 -1.49
CA LEU A 57 -5.44 12.08 -2.40
C LEU A 57 -4.34 12.01 -3.47
N SER A 58 -3.91 13.16 -4.01
CA SER A 58 -2.78 13.22 -4.95
C SER A 58 -1.48 12.79 -4.30
N PHE A 59 -1.29 13.14 -3.03
CA PHE A 59 -0.15 12.68 -2.25
C PHE A 59 -0.14 11.17 -2.03
N ILE A 60 -1.30 10.58 -1.69
CA ILE A 60 -1.44 9.11 -1.57
C ILE A 60 -1.20 8.44 -2.93
N ASP A 61 -1.67 9.03 -4.01
CA ASP A 61 -1.50 8.48 -5.36
C ASP A 61 -0.03 8.41 -5.78
N LEU A 62 0.78 9.36 -5.35
CA LEU A 62 2.22 9.33 -5.53
C LEU A 62 2.85 8.06 -4.94
N PHE A 63 2.42 7.66 -3.73
CA PHE A 63 2.90 6.44 -3.08
C PHE A 63 2.35 5.15 -3.69
N SER A 64 1.18 5.20 -4.30
CA SER A 64 0.59 4.06 -5.01
C SER A 64 1.03 3.94 -6.46
N GLY A 65 1.83 4.89 -6.95
CA GLY A 65 2.32 4.89 -8.33
C GLY A 65 1.22 5.06 -9.39
N GLY A 66 0.20 5.88 -9.11
CA GLY A 66 -0.92 6.14 -10.01
C GLY A 66 -2.01 5.07 -9.98
N ALA A 67 -1.96 4.15 -9.02
CA ALA A 67 -2.97 3.10 -8.90
C ALA A 67 -4.27 3.59 -8.27
N LEU A 68 -4.21 4.61 -7.42
CA LEU A 68 -5.39 5.19 -6.78
C LEU A 68 -6.26 5.97 -7.77
N THR A 69 -5.66 6.81 -8.60
CA THR A 69 -6.35 7.59 -9.63
C THR A 69 -7.01 6.71 -10.69
N ARG A 70 -6.50 5.50 -10.90
CA ARG A 70 -7.09 4.50 -11.80
C ARG A 70 -8.06 3.56 -11.10
N MET A 71 -8.31 3.75 -9.80
CA MET A 71 -9.08 2.81 -8.97
C MET A 71 -8.68 1.35 -9.21
N ALA A 72 -7.38 1.12 -9.26
CA ALA A 72 -6.82 -0.20 -9.45
C ALA A 72 -6.97 -1.05 -8.17
N ILE A 73 -6.85 -2.36 -8.32
CA ILE A 73 -6.91 -3.31 -7.20
C ILE A 73 -5.89 -2.96 -6.11
N PHE A 74 -4.71 -2.46 -6.50
CA PHE A 74 -3.66 -2.02 -5.58
C PHE A 74 -3.67 -0.51 -5.31
N GLY A 75 -4.84 0.13 -5.36
CA GLY A 75 -4.98 1.58 -5.17
C GLY A 75 -4.44 2.12 -3.84
N LEU A 76 -4.52 1.36 -2.77
CA LEU A 76 -3.94 1.72 -1.47
C LEU A 76 -2.41 1.59 -1.43
N GLY A 77 -1.81 0.80 -2.32
CA GLY A 77 -0.38 0.58 -2.37
C GLY A 77 0.17 0.02 -1.06
N ILE A 78 1.26 0.61 -0.59
CA ILE A 78 1.95 0.22 0.67
C ILE A 78 1.52 1.05 1.89
N MET A 79 0.60 1.98 1.75
CA MET A 79 0.20 2.91 2.83
C MET A 79 -0.30 2.19 4.09
N PRO A 80 -1.16 1.15 4.03
CA PRO A 80 -1.58 0.43 5.22
C PRO A 80 -0.42 -0.19 5.98
N TYR A 81 0.57 -0.72 5.26
CA TYR A 81 1.76 -1.33 5.87
C TYR A 81 2.66 -0.29 6.54
N ILE A 82 2.90 0.84 5.91
CA ILE A 82 3.69 1.94 6.49
C ILE A 82 3.03 2.43 7.78
N THR A 83 1.72 2.68 7.75
CA THR A 83 0.94 3.13 8.91
C THR A 83 1.00 2.09 10.03
N ALA A 84 0.79 0.82 9.74
CA ALA A 84 0.87 -0.26 10.71
C ALA A 84 2.28 -0.38 11.32
N SER A 85 3.32 -0.24 10.51
CA SER A 85 4.70 -0.30 10.96
C SER A 85 5.03 0.85 11.92
N ILE A 86 4.61 2.07 11.62
CA ILE A 86 4.79 3.23 12.48
C ILE A 86 4.03 3.05 13.79
N ILE A 87 2.78 2.60 13.74
CA ILE A 87 1.97 2.33 14.93
C ILE A 87 2.65 1.27 15.81
N MET A 88 3.14 0.19 15.23
CA MET A 88 3.85 -0.85 15.99
C MET A 88 5.14 -0.35 16.60
N GLN A 89 5.91 0.50 15.91
CA GLN A 89 7.11 1.11 16.48
C GLN A 89 6.79 2.01 17.67
N LEU A 90 5.72 2.80 17.59
CA LEU A 90 5.28 3.62 18.71
C LEU A 90 4.77 2.76 19.88
N LEU A 91 4.05 1.68 19.60
CA LEU A 91 3.57 0.75 20.63
C LEU A 91 4.70 0.00 21.33
N THR A 92 5.83 -0.24 20.66
CA THR A 92 7.01 -0.85 21.32
C THR A 92 7.59 0.04 22.43
N VAL A 93 7.39 1.35 22.37
CA VAL A 93 7.82 2.28 23.40
C VAL A 93 6.82 2.36 24.56
N VAL A 94 5.52 2.20 24.27
CA VAL A 94 4.44 2.38 25.24
C VAL A 94 4.11 1.08 25.97
N ILE A 95 4.16 -0.06 25.28
CA ILE A 95 3.78 -1.36 25.84
C ILE A 95 5.03 -2.13 26.28
N PRO A 96 5.23 -2.39 27.59
CA PRO A 96 6.42 -3.07 28.11
C PRO A 96 6.66 -4.46 27.51
N LYS A 97 5.60 -5.17 27.15
CA LYS A 97 5.68 -6.50 26.54
C LYS A 97 6.28 -6.46 25.14
N LEU A 98 5.94 -5.43 24.35
CA LEU A 98 6.51 -5.23 23.02
C LEU A 98 7.95 -4.74 23.08
N GLU A 99 8.27 -3.93 24.10
CA GLU A 99 9.64 -3.50 24.38
C GLU A 99 10.54 -4.70 24.71
N GLN A 100 10.05 -5.66 25.49
CA GLN A 100 10.77 -6.91 25.78
C GLN A 100 11.05 -7.69 24.50
N TRP A 101 10.08 -7.83 23.60
CA TRP A 101 10.28 -8.49 22.32
C TRP A 101 11.30 -7.73 21.43
N HIS A 102 11.29 -6.41 21.50
CA HIS A 102 12.29 -5.61 20.78
C HIS A 102 13.71 -5.87 21.31
N LYS A 103 13.86 -6.07 22.62
CA LYS A 103 15.13 -6.40 23.28
C LYS A 103 15.57 -7.85 23.09
N GLU A 104 14.66 -8.77 22.76
CA GLU A 104 14.97 -10.18 22.45
C GLU A 104 15.77 -10.36 21.14
N GLY A 105 15.97 -9.28 20.37
CA GLY A 105 16.74 -9.31 19.12
C GLY A 105 15.96 -9.90 17.96
N GLU A 106 16.58 -10.81 17.20
CA GLU A 106 16.02 -11.31 15.93
C GLU A 106 14.71 -12.09 16.12
N SER A 107 14.58 -12.88 17.18
CA SER A 107 13.37 -13.65 17.44
C SER A 107 12.17 -12.76 17.81
N GLY A 108 12.40 -11.72 18.60
CA GLY A 108 11.40 -10.73 18.95
C GLY A 108 10.97 -9.86 17.78
N THR A 109 11.94 -9.49 16.92
CA THR A 109 11.65 -8.74 15.69
C THR A 109 10.75 -9.53 14.74
N LYS A 110 10.93 -10.85 14.65
CA LYS A 110 10.03 -11.72 13.85
C LYS A 110 8.58 -11.67 14.37
N LYS A 111 8.40 -11.69 15.70
CA LYS A 111 7.06 -11.57 16.32
C LYS A 111 6.44 -10.20 16.03
N ILE A 112 7.19 -9.12 16.20
CA ILE A 112 6.74 -7.75 15.91
C ILE A 112 6.33 -7.62 14.44
N ASN A 113 7.12 -8.15 13.50
CA ASN A 113 6.80 -8.12 12.07
C ASN A 113 5.52 -8.91 11.76
N GLN A 114 5.29 -10.04 12.43
CA GLN A 114 4.07 -10.82 12.26
C GLN A 114 2.84 -10.05 12.74
N TRP A 115 2.91 -9.40 13.90
CA TRP A 115 1.84 -8.54 14.39
C TRP A 115 1.61 -7.33 13.50
N THR A 116 2.67 -6.74 12.96
CA THR A 116 2.57 -5.66 11.97
C THR A 116 1.75 -6.10 10.75
N ARG A 117 1.95 -7.32 10.27
CA ARG A 117 1.16 -7.86 9.15
C ARG A 117 -0.32 -7.99 9.49
N TYR A 118 -0.68 -8.47 10.68
CA TYR A 118 -2.07 -8.56 11.12
C TYR A 118 -2.71 -7.17 11.22
N VAL A 119 -2.03 -6.22 11.86
CA VAL A 119 -2.50 -4.83 11.95
C VAL A 119 -2.65 -4.21 10.56
N THR A 120 -1.74 -4.50 9.63
CA THR A 120 -1.83 -4.05 8.24
C THR A 120 -3.10 -4.53 7.56
N VAL A 121 -3.46 -5.80 7.72
CA VAL A 121 -4.69 -6.36 7.12
C VAL A 121 -5.93 -5.66 7.67
N VAL A 122 -6.01 -5.46 8.98
CA VAL A 122 -7.14 -4.75 9.61
C VAL A 122 -7.22 -3.31 9.11
N LEU A 123 -6.11 -2.58 9.06
CA LEU A 123 -6.07 -1.22 8.56
C LEU A 123 -6.42 -1.13 7.07
N ALA A 124 -5.94 -2.07 6.26
CA ALA A 124 -6.27 -2.14 4.84
C ALA A 124 -7.78 -2.32 4.62
N LEU A 125 -8.42 -3.19 5.39
CA LEU A 125 -9.87 -3.38 5.35
C LEU A 125 -10.63 -2.12 5.76
N LEU A 126 -10.23 -1.47 6.84
CA LEU A 126 -10.84 -0.22 7.30
C LEU A 126 -10.68 0.91 6.28
N GLN A 127 -9.49 1.09 5.72
CA GLN A 127 -9.21 2.12 4.73
C GLN A 127 -9.94 1.84 3.41
N SER A 128 -9.97 0.59 2.96
CA SER A 128 -10.70 0.18 1.75
C SER A 128 -12.20 0.44 1.89
N THR A 129 -12.79 0.04 3.01
CA THR A 129 -14.21 0.29 3.30
C THR A 129 -14.51 1.78 3.36
N GLY A 130 -13.64 2.57 4.00
CA GLY A 130 -13.77 4.02 4.08
C GLY A 130 -13.72 4.69 2.71
N LEU A 131 -12.82 4.27 1.83
CA LEU A 131 -12.71 4.79 0.46
C LEU A 131 -13.96 4.44 -0.37
N VAL A 132 -14.41 3.19 -0.32
CA VAL A 132 -15.62 2.76 -1.04
C VAL A 132 -16.84 3.58 -0.57
N PHE A 133 -17.00 3.76 0.74
CA PHE A 133 -18.09 4.55 1.28
C PHE A 133 -18.01 6.02 0.85
N LEU A 134 -16.83 6.59 0.83
CA LEU A 134 -16.59 7.98 0.43
C LEU A 134 -16.93 8.18 -1.06
N PHE A 135 -16.56 7.25 -1.92
CA PHE A 135 -16.88 7.31 -3.34
C PHE A 135 -18.37 7.05 -3.60
N HIS A 136 -18.97 6.10 -2.89
CA HIS A 136 -20.42 5.83 -3.00
C HIS A 136 -21.26 7.04 -2.58
N SER A 137 -20.95 7.68 -1.47
CA SER A 137 -21.67 8.87 -1.03
C SER A 137 -21.53 10.05 -1.98
N ARG A 138 -20.40 10.18 -2.67
CA ARG A 138 -20.19 11.22 -3.67
C ARG A 138 -20.90 10.95 -4.99
N SER A 139 -20.96 9.71 -5.44
CA SER A 139 -21.71 9.36 -6.65
C SER A 139 -23.20 9.72 -6.52
N GLN A 140 -23.78 9.57 -5.31
CA GLN A 140 -25.15 9.99 -5.03
C GLN A 140 -25.33 11.52 -5.04
N GLN A 141 -24.30 12.31 -4.68
CA GLN A 141 -24.38 13.77 -4.71
C GLN A 141 -24.21 14.37 -6.12
N LEU A 142 -23.54 13.67 -7.01
CA LEU A 142 -23.26 14.13 -8.38
C LEU A 142 -24.30 13.69 -9.42
N GLY A 143 -25.42 13.13 -9.00
CA GLY A 143 -26.58 12.85 -9.86
C GLY A 143 -26.71 11.40 -10.29
N GLY A 144 -26.92 10.55 -9.31
CA GLY A 144 -27.69 9.31 -9.50
C GLY A 144 -27.26 8.41 -10.65
N VAL A 145 -26.07 7.85 -10.59
CA VAL A 145 -25.82 6.58 -11.27
C VAL A 145 -25.85 5.51 -10.18
N ASP A 146 -27.00 4.84 -10.07
CA ASP A 146 -27.15 3.64 -9.27
C ASP A 146 -26.17 2.59 -9.80
N ILE A 147 -25.30 2.10 -8.91
CA ILE A 147 -24.46 0.94 -9.15
C ILE A 147 -25.23 -0.29 -8.70
#